data_0806acf56343f6114c4037830c8fccc3
#
_entry.id   0806acf56343f6114c4037830c8fccc3
#
_cell.length_a   1.000
_cell.length_b   1.000
_cell.length_c   1.000
_cell.angle_alpha   90.00
_cell.angle_beta   90.00
_cell.angle_gamma   90.00
#
_symmetry.space_group_name_H-M   'P 1'
#
loop_
_entity.id
_entity.type
_entity.pdbx_description
1 polymer ?
#
loop_
_entity_poly.entity_id
_entity_poly.type
_entity_poly.pdbx_seq_one_letter_code
_entity_poly.pdbx_strand_id
1 'polypeptide(L)'
;MSRTPVVAGNWKMHGSRAANASLVSGVLAGIAPRAERRAEVVMCPPFVYLAELATSLEQAGVGLGAQDVCAEAGQGAFTGEVAAPMLREVGCTHVIIGHSE
;
A
#
# COMPACT_ATOMS: atom_id res chain seq x y z
N MET A 1 15.41 -6.33 -22.01
CA MET A 1 14.20 -5.85 -21.32
C MET A 1 14.57 -5.40 -19.93
N SER A 2 14.29 -4.17 -19.60
CA SER A 2 14.62 -3.62 -18.30
C SER A 2 13.43 -3.74 -17.34
N ARG A 3 13.73 -3.87 -16.06
CA ARG A 3 12.70 -3.86 -15.02
C ARG A 3 12.39 -2.42 -14.63
N THR A 4 11.14 -2.15 -14.34
CA THR A 4 10.75 -0.88 -13.77
C THR A 4 11.12 -0.87 -12.28
N PRO A 5 11.88 0.12 -11.82
CA PRO A 5 12.15 0.25 -10.39
C PRO A 5 10.87 0.47 -9.59
N VAL A 6 10.85 -0.01 -8.35
CA VAL A 6 9.74 0.20 -7.43
C VAL A 6 10.26 0.92 -6.20
N VAL A 7 9.63 2.03 -5.86
CA VAL A 7 9.90 2.77 -4.63
C VAL A 7 8.71 2.58 -3.71
N ALA A 8 8.89 1.83 -2.65
CA ALA A 8 7.82 1.50 -1.71
C ALA A 8 8.09 2.15 -0.36
N GLY A 9 7.11 2.85 0.17
CA GLY A 9 7.17 3.45 1.50
C GLY A 9 6.49 2.56 2.52
N ASN A 10 7.29 1.94 3.39
CA ASN A 10 6.77 1.15 4.50
C ASN A 10 6.51 2.07 5.70
N TRP A 11 5.24 2.31 6.02
CA TRP A 11 4.89 3.19 7.14
C TRP A 11 5.10 2.54 8.50
N LYS A 12 5.31 1.24 8.53
CA LYS A 12 5.41 0.48 9.78
C LYS A 12 4.16 0.73 10.64
N MET A 13 4.29 0.84 11.95
CA MET A 13 3.15 1.09 12.83
C MET A 13 3.02 2.59 13.10
N HIS A 14 2.84 3.37 12.03
CA HIS A 14 2.67 4.82 12.12
C HIS A 14 1.44 5.26 11.33
N GLY A 15 0.84 6.33 11.77
CA GLY A 15 -0.24 6.97 11.06
C GLY A 15 -1.42 7.33 11.94
N SER A 16 -2.23 8.20 11.41
CA SER A 16 -3.56 8.56 11.89
C SER A 16 -4.31 9.05 10.66
N ARG A 17 -5.63 9.12 10.74
CA ARG A 17 -6.40 9.58 9.58
C ARG A 17 -5.96 10.98 9.14
N ALA A 18 -5.78 11.90 10.06
CA ALA A 18 -5.34 13.26 9.76
C ALA A 18 -3.91 13.31 9.23
N ALA A 19 -2.98 12.62 9.88
CA ALA A 19 -1.58 12.57 9.46
C ALA A 19 -1.43 11.91 8.08
N ASN A 20 -2.20 10.86 7.83
CA ASN A 20 -2.19 10.16 6.55
C ASN A 20 -2.65 11.07 5.41
N ALA A 21 -3.72 11.84 5.62
CA ALA A 21 -4.23 12.76 4.61
C ALA A 21 -3.18 13.81 4.24
N SER A 22 -2.49 14.37 5.23
CA SER A 22 -1.41 15.34 5.01
C SER A 22 -0.23 14.71 4.29
N LEU A 23 0.20 13.52 4.70
CA LEU A 23 1.33 12.82 4.10
C LEU A 23 1.06 12.47 2.64
N VAL A 24 -0.09 11.87 2.37
CA VAL A 24 -0.47 11.49 1.01
C VAL A 24 -0.56 12.72 0.12
N SER A 25 -1.23 13.77 0.57
CA SER A 25 -1.34 15.01 -0.18
C SER A 25 0.02 15.61 -0.50
N GLY A 26 0.93 15.64 0.47
CA GLY A 26 2.28 16.15 0.28
C GLY A 26 3.11 15.34 -0.71
N VAL A 27 3.04 14.02 -0.61
CA VAL A 27 3.76 13.14 -1.54
C VAL A 27 3.22 13.27 -2.96
N LEU A 28 1.90 13.24 -3.12
CA LEU A 28 1.28 13.35 -4.45
C LEU A 28 1.59 14.70 -5.12
N ALA A 29 1.71 15.76 -4.33
CA ALA A 29 2.10 17.07 -4.87
C ALA A 29 3.56 17.12 -5.29
N GLY A 30 4.43 16.31 -4.69
CA GLY A 30 5.86 16.33 -4.92
C GLY A 30 6.40 15.34 -5.94
N ILE A 31 5.63 14.33 -6.33
CA ILE A 31 6.08 13.35 -7.32
C ILE A 31 5.69 13.77 -8.74
N ALA A 32 6.44 13.26 -9.73
CA ALA A 32 6.15 13.51 -11.13
C ALA A 32 4.77 12.97 -11.53
N PRO A 33 4.12 13.55 -12.56
CA PRO A 33 2.92 12.96 -13.14
C PRO A 33 3.16 11.51 -13.55
N ARG A 34 2.14 10.67 -13.45
CA ARG A 34 2.25 9.23 -13.70
C ARG A 34 2.98 8.90 -15.01
N ALA A 35 2.64 9.60 -16.09
CA ALA A 35 3.22 9.34 -17.40
C ALA A 35 4.72 9.64 -17.48
N GLU A 36 5.25 10.44 -16.58
CA GLU A 36 6.65 10.86 -16.55
C GLU A 36 7.47 10.12 -15.51
N ARG A 37 6.84 9.25 -14.70
CA ARG A 37 7.55 8.51 -13.65
C ARG A 37 8.39 7.39 -14.26
N ARG A 38 9.63 7.29 -13.79
CA ARG A 38 10.56 6.22 -14.16
C ARG A 38 10.52 5.06 -13.18
N ALA A 39 9.85 5.24 -12.07
CA ALA A 39 9.67 4.22 -11.04
C ALA A 39 8.21 4.10 -10.67
N GLU A 40 7.81 2.90 -10.30
CA GLU A 40 6.52 2.65 -9.69
C GLU A 40 6.58 3.08 -8.24
N VAL A 41 5.59 3.83 -7.77
CA VAL A 41 5.51 4.32 -6.40
C VAL A 41 4.42 3.55 -5.67
N VAL A 42 4.74 3.03 -4.50
CA VAL A 42 3.81 2.25 -3.66
C VAL A 42 3.85 2.79 -2.25
N MET A 43 2.69 2.95 -1.64
CA MET A 43 2.56 3.31 -0.22
C MET A 43 1.98 2.15 0.56
N CYS A 44 2.60 1.82 1.69
CA CYS A 44 2.24 0.66 2.50
C CYS A 44 1.89 1.08 3.93
N PRO A 45 0.64 1.55 4.14
CA PRO A 45 0.17 1.93 5.47
C PRO A 45 -0.25 0.69 6.29
N PRO A 46 -0.51 0.85 7.60
CA PRO A 46 -1.15 -0.20 8.38
C PRO A 46 -2.50 -0.63 7.81
N PHE A 47 -2.90 -1.87 8.07
CA PHE A 47 -4.14 -2.46 7.54
C PHE A 47 -5.37 -1.56 7.67
N VAL A 48 -5.51 -0.92 8.84
CA VAL A 48 -6.72 -0.15 9.17
C VAL A 48 -6.92 1.08 8.28
N TYR A 49 -5.92 1.49 7.53
CA TYR A 49 -5.99 2.67 6.67
C TYR A 49 -6.07 2.35 5.17
N LEU A 50 -5.99 1.07 4.81
CA LEU A 50 -5.93 0.67 3.41
C LEU A 50 -7.16 1.11 2.61
N ALA A 51 -8.33 0.75 3.07
CA ALA A 51 -9.57 1.03 2.35
C ALA A 51 -9.79 2.55 2.17
N GLU A 52 -9.44 3.34 3.17
CA GLU A 52 -9.60 4.79 3.13
C GLU A 52 -8.69 5.46 2.10
N LEU A 53 -7.48 4.94 1.93
CA LEU A 53 -6.50 5.53 1.03
C LEU A 53 -6.58 5.00 -0.41
N ALA A 54 -7.29 3.92 -0.63
CA ALA A 54 -7.29 3.20 -1.91
C ALA A 54 -7.67 4.08 -3.11
N THR A 55 -8.75 4.83 -3.01
CA THR A 55 -9.25 5.65 -4.13
C THR A 55 -8.26 6.76 -4.51
N SER A 56 -7.76 7.49 -3.53
CA SER A 56 -6.82 8.59 -3.78
C SER A 56 -5.53 8.09 -4.44
N LEU A 57 -5.00 6.98 -3.99
CA LEU A 57 -3.78 6.41 -4.55
C LEU A 57 -4.01 5.85 -5.95
N GLU A 58 -5.12 5.17 -6.17
CA GLU A 58 -5.47 4.66 -7.50
C GLU A 58 -5.58 5.79 -8.52
N GLN A 59 -6.29 6.87 -8.19
CA GLN A 59 -6.44 8.03 -9.07
C GLN A 59 -5.10 8.68 -9.40
N ALA A 60 -4.17 8.66 -8.48
CA ALA A 60 -2.83 9.21 -8.69
C ALA A 60 -1.87 8.23 -9.36
N GLY A 61 -2.32 7.01 -9.63
CA GLY A 61 -1.45 5.97 -10.19
C GLY A 61 -0.36 5.51 -9.23
N VAL A 62 -0.63 5.57 -7.93
CA VAL A 62 0.25 5.08 -6.87
C VAL A 62 -0.28 3.77 -6.36
N GLY A 63 0.58 2.77 -6.21
CA GLY A 63 0.21 1.47 -5.67
C GLY A 63 -0.10 1.53 -4.19
N LEU A 64 -1.03 0.71 -3.76
CA LEU A 64 -1.38 0.52 -2.37
C LEU A 64 -0.84 -0.83 -1.92
N GLY A 65 0.00 -0.84 -0.90
CA GLY A 65 0.61 -2.05 -0.38
C GLY A 65 0.19 -2.35 1.04
N ALA A 66 -0.01 -3.63 1.33
CA ALA A 66 -0.18 -4.08 2.69
C ALA A 66 1.19 -4.37 3.31
N GLN A 67 1.25 -4.34 4.63
CA GLN A 67 2.51 -4.57 5.36
C GLN A 67 2.70 -6.03 5.74
N ASP A 68 1.68 -6.85 5.57
CA ASP A 68 1.71 -8.26 5.91
C ASP A 68 0.55 -8.98 5.21
N VAL A 69 0.59 -10.30 5.21
CA VAL A 69 -0.47 -11.13 4.64
C VAL A 69 -0.41 -12.52 5.28
N CYS A 70 -1.57 -13.10 5.51
CA CYS A 70 -1.65 -14.46 6.01
C CYS A 70 -1.19 -15.45 4.93
N ALA A 71 -0.49 -16.50 5.35
CA ALA A 71 -0.06 -17.57 4.43
C ALA A 71 -1.25 -18.33 3.84
N GLU A 72 -2.38 -18.35 4.56
CA GLU A 72 -3.59 -19.00 4.09
C GLU A 72 -4.45 -18.02 3.30
N ALA A 73 -4.78 -18.38 2.06
CA ALA A 73 -5.59 -17.52 1.20
C ALA A 73 -7.10 -17.69 1.44
N GLY A 74 -7.51 -18.80 1.99
CA GLY A 74 -8.91 -19.10 2.27
C GLY A 74 -9.37 -18.57 3.62
N GLN A 75 -10.68 -18.50 3.80
CA GLN A 75 -11.28 -18.17 5.08
C GLN A 75 -11.02 -19.29 6.09
N GLY A 76 -10.94 -18.94 7.37
CA GLY A 76 -10.70 -19.92 8.41
C GLY A 76 -10.52 -19.29 9.80
N ALA A 77 -10.15 -20.12 10.74
CA ALA A 77 -10.00 -19.71 12.15
C ALA A 77 -8.61 -19.10 12.41
N PHE A 78 -8.28 -18.08 11.67
CA PHE A 78 -7.00 -17.36 11.78
C PHE A 78 -7.26 -15.97 12.34
N THR A 79 -7.63 -15.91 13.61
CA THR A 79 -8.04 -14.66 14.26
C THR A 79 -6.98 -13.57 14.14
N GLY A 80 -7.39 -12.42 13.63
CA GLY A 80 -6.50 -11.27 13.46
C GLY A 80 -5.72 -11.25 12.15
N GLU A 81 -5.71 -12.34 11.41
CA GLU A 81 -5.01 -12.43 10.14
C GLU A 81 -5.83 -11.85 8.98
N VAL A 82 -5.14 -11.40 7.96
CA VAL A 82 -5.75 -10.84 6.76
C VAL A 82 -5.23 -11.61 5.55
N ALA A 83 -6.16 -12.17 4.78
CA ALA A 83 -5.82 -12.98 3.61
C ALA A 83 -5.58 -12.11 2.36
N ALA A 84 -4.80 -12.62 1.42
CA ALA A 84 -4.50 -11.91 0.16
C ALA A 84 -5.76 -11.47 -0.61
N PRO A 85 -6.80 -12.30 -0.77
CA PRO A 85 -8.02 -11.84 -1.46
C PRO A 85 -8.70 -10.66 -0.78
N MET A 86 -8.64 -10.58 0.56
CA MET A 86 -9.21 -9.45 1.31
C MET A 86 -8.44 -8.15 1.01
N LEU A 87 -7.12 -8.24 0.94
CA LEU A 87 -6.28 -7.10 0.59
C LEU A 87 -6.55 -6.62 -0.83
N ARG A 88 -6.66 -7.56 -1.76
CA ARG A 88 -6.97 -7.22 -3.15
C ARG A 88 -8.32 -6.55 -3.29
N GLU A 89 -9.31 -7.02 -2.56
CA GLU A 89 -10.67 -6.45 -2.58
C GLU A 89 -10.67 -4.98 -2.15
N VAL A 90 -9.85 -4.59 -1.18
CA VAL A 90 -9.76 -3.19 -0.74
C VAL A 90 -8.81 -2.35 -1.58
N GLY A 91 -8.20 -2.91 -2.61
CA GLY A 91 -7.41 -2.15 -3.57
C GLY A 91 -5.91 -2.34 -3.49
N CYS A 92 -5.41 -3.25 -2.67
CA CYS A 92 -3.98 -3.52 -2.62
C CYS A 92 -3.47 -4.14 -3.91
N THR A 93 -2.34 -3.64 -4.37
CA THR A 93 -1.61 -4.14 -5.54
C THR A 93 -0.30 -4.82 -5.14
N HIS A 94 0.15 -4.57 -3.93
CA HIS A 94 1.43 -5.05 -3.41
C HIS A 94 1.29 -5.49 -1.95
N VAL A 95 2.24 -6.27 -1.50
CA VAL A 95 2.36 -6.63 -0.08
C VAL A 95 3.83 -6.78 0.28
N ILE A 96 4.17 -6.32 1.48
CA ILE A 96 5.51 -6.54 2.05
C ILE A 96 5.48 -7.86 2.80
N ILE A 97 6.43 -8.72 2.52
CA ILE A 97 6.61 -9.98 3.24
C ILE A 97 8.06 -10.10 3.71
N GLY A 98 8.26 -10.79 4.81
CA GLY A 98 9.62 -11.04 5.31
C GLY A 98 10.33 -9.81 5.81
N HIS A 99 9.65 -8.99 6.63
CA HIS A 99 10.28 -7.80 7.21
C HIS A 99 11.29 -8.15 8.29
N SER A 100 12.27 -7.25 8.46
CA SER A 100 13.35 -7.45 9.45
C SER A 100 12.86 -7.38 10.91
N GLU A 101 11.75 -6.70 11.15
CA GLU A 101 11.14 -6.66 12.48
C GLU A 101 10.53 -7.99 12.87
#